data_98cc64ef42b2701774e7fe884369e6ec
#
_entry.id   98cc64ef42b2701774e7fe884369e6ec
#
_cell.length_a   1.000
_cell.length_b   1.000
_cell.length_c   1.000
_cell.angle_alpha   90.00
_cell.angle_beta   90.00
_cell.angle_gamma   90.00
#
_symmetry.space_group_name_H-M   'P 1'
#
loop_
_entity.id
_entity.type
_entity.pdbx_description
1 polymer ?
#
loop_
_entity_poly.entity_id
_entity_poly.type
_entity_poly.pdbx_seq_one_letter_code
_entity_poly.pdbx_strand_id
1 'polypeptide(L)'
;TAVISDMFKKAFHIKSKKVETSLIEQFYYPKFGPGQLWEQTAADFEKMGGHLLMRHNVEKINVRDGRVLSVVCSTESGDKTIEGDIFISSMPVKDLIADISGEEAPQKIREIAAGLPYRDFITAGLLVDRLNLKNTTNIKTLGNIVPDCWIYVQEPDVKMGRIQIFNNWSPYMVEDPEHTVWIGLEYFCNEGDDMWNMSDEEFVNFASGELVKMGIIDSGSVKASHRERVKKAYPAYFDTYAEMDKVVDYLNSVDNLYCVGRNGQHRYNNMDHSMATAFRAVEHIMGVGGVTREDIWKVNTDKEYHEMQAEQNAATAD
;
A
#
# COMPACT_ATOMS: atom_id res chain seq x y z
N THR A 1 -9.31 13.98 22.03
CA THR A 1 -10.49 14.85 22.30
C THR A 1 -11.58 14.69 21.24
N ALA A 2 -11.24 14.55 19.96
CA ALA A 2 -12.18 14.34 18.86
C ALA A 2 -12.92 13.00 18.97
N VAL A 3 -12.20 11.90 19.22
CA VAL A 3 -12.77 10.55 19.38
C VAL A 3 -13.78 10.47 20.52
N ILE A 4 -13.48 11.10 21.66
CA ILE A 4 -14.41 11.14 22.80
C ILE A 4 -15.67 11.95 22.47
N SER A 5 -15.52 13.07 21.73
CA SER A 5 -16.65 13.88 21.26
C SER A 5 -17.55 13.08 20.31
N ASP A 6 -16.97 12.24 19.45
CA ASP A 6 -17.71 11.45 18.47
C ASP A 6 -18.43 10.26 19.12
N MET A 7 -17.81 9.61 20.10
CA MET A 7 -18.50 8.59 20.94
C MET A 7 -19.70 9.18 21.68
N PHE A 8 -19.59 10.40 22.21
CA PHE A 8 -20.70 11.09 22.85
C PHE A 8 -21.83 11.42 21.86
N LYS A 9 -21.50 11.90 20.65
CA LYS A 9 -22.47 12.21 19.60
C LYS A 9 -23.20 10.96 19.11
N LYS A 10 -22.50 9.82 18.92
CA LYS A 10 -23.10 8.52 18.59
C LYS A 10 -24.06 8.05 19.69
N ALA A 11 -23.69 8.17 20.97
CA ALA A 11 -24.54 7.78 22.08
C ALA A 11 -25.85 8.59 22.18
N PHE A 12 -25.86 9.84 21.72
CA PHE A 12 -27.05 10.71 21.75
C PHE A 12 -27.73 10.86 20.36
N HIS A 13 -27.41 10.06 19.36
CA HIS A 13 -27.99 10.10 17.99
C HIS A 13 -27.93 11.50 17.34
N ILE A 14 -26.94 12.30 17.66
CA ILE A 14 -26.76 13.63 17.08
C ILE A 14 -26.01 13.44 15.73
N LYS A 15 -26.70 13.68 14.62
CA LYS A 15 -26.09 13.68 13.28
C LYS A 15 -25.03 14.79 13.19
N SER A 16 -23.76 14.42 13.19
CA SER A 16 -22.64 15.33 12.90
C SER A 16 -22.48 15.48 11.41
N LYS A 17 -22.32 16.72 10.90
CA LYS A 17 -22.00 17.02 9.51
C LYS A 17 -20.49 16.92 9.19
N LYS A 18 -19.64 16.60 10.17
CA LYS A 18 -18.20 16.39 9.99
C LYS A 18 -17.92 14.91 10.18
N VAL A 19 -17.59 14.22 9.07
CA VAL A 19 -17.06 12.86 9.11
C VAL A 19 -15.58 12.99 9.43
N GLU A 20 -15.23 12.82 10.71
CA GLU A 20 -13.85 12.47 11.08
C GLU A 20 -13.64 11.01 10.67
N THR A 21 -12.40 10.64 10.33
CA THR A 21 -11.98 9.27 9.97
C THR A 21 -12.75 8.27 10.83
N SER A 22 -13.77 7.63 10.25
CA SER A 22 -14.65 6.77 11.01
C SER A 22 -13.88 5.52 11.42
N LEU A 23 -14.05 5.10 12.65
CA LEU A 23 -13.62 3.76 13.06
C LEU A 23 -14.41 2.77 12.21
N ILE A 24 -13.71 2.05 11.34
CA ILE A 24 -14.29 0.98 10.51
C ILE A 24 -14.75 -0.11 11.48
N GLU A 25 -16.06 -0.34 11.53
CA GLU A 25 -16.65 -1.36 12.42
C GLU A 25 -16.67 -2.73 11.74
N GLN A 26 -16.88 -2.76 10.42
CA GLN A 26 -16.94 -3.99 9.63
C GLN A 26 -16.42 -3.76 8.21
N PHE A 27 -15.74 -4.75 7.66
CA PHE A 27 -15.26 -4.74 6.27
C PHE A 27 -15.14 -6.18 5.74
N TYR A 28 -15.16 -6.32 4.43
CA TYR A 28 -14.88 -7.58 3.76
C TYR A 28 -13.38 -7.79 3.66
N TYR A 29 -12.93 -9.00 3.94
CA TYR A 29 -11.53 -9.37 3.83
C TYR A 29 -11.39 -10.69 3.08
N PRO A 30 -10.49 -10.81 2.09
CA PRO A 30 -10.29 -12.05 1.35
C PRO A 30 -9.83 -13.18 2.27
N LYS A 31 -10.37 -14.38 2.05
CA LYS A 31 -10.12 -15.56 2.88
C LYS A 31 -8.61 -15.83 3.10
N PHE A 32 -7.82 -15.71 2.05
CA PHE A 32 -6.37 -15.95 2.07
C PHE A 32 -5.55 -14.65 1.97
N GLY A 33 -6.10 -13.55 2.49
CA GLY A 33 -5.45 -12.25 2.49
C GLY A 33 -5.66 -11.44 1.20
N PRO A 34 -5.20 -10.18 1.16
CA PRO A 34 -5.43 -9.28 0.02
C PRO A 34 -4.82 -9.77 -1.29
N GLY A 35 -3.74 -10.56 -1.23
CA GLY A 35 -3.11 -11.17 -2.40
C GLY A 35 -4.05 -12.03 -3.22
N GLN A 36 -5.02 -12.71 -2.58
CA GLN A 36 -6.00 -13.54 -3.25
C GLN A 36 -6.82 -12.77 -4.31
N LEU A 37 -7.18 -11.52 -4.02
CA LEU A 37 -7.89 -10.67 -4.99
C LEU A 37 -7.04 -10.44 -6.24
N TRP A 38 -5.76 -10.17 -6.06
CA TRP A 38 -4.84 -9.87 -7.16
C TRP A 38 -4.46 -11.11 -7.96
N GLU A 39 -4.31 -12.26 -7.30
CA GLU A 39 -4.10 -13.55 -7.98
C GLU A 39 -5.30 -13.89 -8.87
N GLN A 40 -6.52 -13.71 -8.37
CA GLN A 40 -7.73 -13.94 -9.16
C GLN A 40 -7.84 -12.93 -10.32
N THR A 41 -7.53 -11.66 -10.07
CA THR A 41 -7.55 -10.62 -11.11
C THR A 41 -6.54 -10.93 -12.22
N ALA A 42 -5.33 -11.36 -11.85
CA ALA A 42 -4.30 -11.77 -12.80
C ALA A 42 -4.75 -12.96 -13.65
N ALA A 43 -5.32 -13.99 -13.01
CA ALA A 43 -5.82 -15.17 -13.70
C ALA A 43 -6.96 -14.82 -14.68
N ASP A 44 -7.85 -13.93 -14.30
CA ASP A 44 -8.97 -13.51 -15.17
C ASP A 44 -8.47 -12.61 -16.32
N PHE A 45 -7.48 -11.75 -16.07
CA PHE A 45 -6.81 -10.97 -17.10
C PHE A 45 -6.14 -11.86 -18.18
N GLU A 46 -5.41 -12.91 -17.76
CA GLU A 46 -4.80 -13.86 -18.68
C GLU A 46 -5.84 -14.66 -19.48
N LYS A 47 -6.96 -15.07 -18.86
CA LYS A 47 -8.07 -15.71 -19.57
C LYS A 47 -8.71 -14.82 -20.63
N MET A 48 -8.69 -13.51 -20.45
CA MET A 48 -9.15 -12.53 -21.44
C MET A 48 -8.13 -12.25 -22.54
N GLY A 49 -6.96 -12.92 -22.53
CA GLY A 49 -5.91 -12.77 -23.52
C GLY A 49 -4.83 -11.75 -23.14
N GLY A 50 -4.83 -11.24 -21.91
CA GLY A 50 -3.78 -10.40 -21.39
C GLY A 50 -2.50 -11.19 -21.11
N HIS A 51 -1.36 -10.51 -21.02
CA HIS A 51 -0.06 -11.12 -20.72
C HIS A 51 0.52 -10.51 -19.44
N LEU A 52 0.76 -11.33 -18.43
CA LEU A 52 1.45 -10.95 -17.22
C LEU A 52 2.94 -11.31 -17.34
N LEU A 53 3.80 -10.31 -17.43
CA LEU A 53 5.24 -10.49 -17.60
C LEU A 53 5.93 -10.30 -16.25
N MET A 54 6.05 -11.38 -15.48
CA MET A 54 6.80 -11.38 -14.23
C MET A 54 8.31 -11.28 -14.49
N ARG A 55 9.06 -10.71 -13.54
CA ARG A 55 10.53 -10.52 -13.61
C ARG A 55 10.96 -9.71 -14.84
N HIS A 56 10.15 -8.74 -15.21
CA HIS A 56 10.45 -7.72 -16.20
C HIS A 56 10.52 -6.38 -15.49
N ASN A 57 11.70 -5.88 -15.22
CA ASN A 57 11.91 -4.59 -14.57
C ASN A 57 12.07 -3.51 -15.65
N VAL A 58 11.16 -2.54 -15.67
CA VAL A 58 11.25 -1.41 -16.61
C VAL A 58 12.40 -0.50 -16.18
N GLU A 59 13.37 -0.28 -17.07
CA GLU A 59 14.57 0.54 -16.84
C GLU A 59 14.70 1.70 -17.83
N LYS A 60 13.84 1.72 -18.88
CA LYS A 60 13.89 2.79 -19.86
C LYS A 60 12.52 2.99 -20.51
N ILE A 61 12.13 4.25 -20.67
CA ILE A 61 10.91 4.66 -21.35
C ILE A 61 11.31 5.53 -22.56
N ASN A 62 11.13 5.00 -23.76
CA ASN A 62 11.51 5.68 -24.98
C ASN A 62 10.41 6.66 -25.41
N VAL A 63 10.68 7.96 -25.32
CA VAL A 63 9.77 9.05 -25.70
C VAL A 63 10.26 9.72 -26.97
N ARG A 64 9.34 9.98 -27.89
CA ARG A 64 9.58 10.78 -29.11
C ARG A 64 8.29 11.47 -29.56
N ASP A 65 8.42 12.71 -30.00
CA ASP A 65 7.28 13.56 -30.45
C ASP A 65 6.15 13.63 -29.40
N GLY A 66 6.52 13.76 -28.10
CA GLY A 66 5.58 13.83 -26.99
C GLY A 66 4.82 12.52 -26.69
N ARG A 67 5.31 11.36 -27.17
CA ARG A 67 4.66 10.06 -26.97
C ARG A 67 5.66 8.99 -26.55
N VAL A 68 5.23 8.09 -25.67
CA VAL A 68 5.96 6.84 -25.37
C VAL A 68 5.78 5.90 -26.55
N LEU A 69 6.89 5.39 -27.09
CA LEU A 69 6.90 4.39 -28.17
C LEU A 69 7.07 2.98 -27.63
N SER A 70 7.91 2.82 -26.61
CA SER A 70 8.23 1.53 -26.02
C SER A 70 8.85 1.68 -24.62
N VAL A 71 8.87 0.59 -23.90
CA VAL A 71 9.66 0.45 -22.67
C VAL A 71 10.72 -0.63 -22.86
N VAL A 72 11.87 -0.48 -22.21
CA VAL A 72 12.90 -1.51 -22.15
C VAL A 72 12.88 -2.10 -20.75
N CYS A 73 12.73 -3.41 -20.69
CA CYS A 73 12.72 -4.17 -19.44
C CYS A 73 13.98 -5.02 -19.34
N SER A 74 14.68 -4.94 -18.20
CA SER A 74 15.68 -5.95 -17.87
C SER A 74 14.99 -7.24 -17.44
N THR A 75 15.56 -8.37 -17.90
CA THR A 75 15.07 -9.71 -17.58
C THR A 75 16.26 -10.65 -17.32
N GLU A 76 16.00 -11.84 -16.80
CA GLU A 76 17.03 -12.87 -16.61
C GLU A 76 17.75 -13.27 -17.93
N SER A 77 17.09 -13.09 -19.08
CA SER A 77 17.63 -13.42 -20.40
C SER A 77 18.18 -12.21 -21.16
N GLY A 78 18.29 -11.05 -20.52
CA GLY A 78 18.72 -9.79 -21.12
C GLY A 78 17.57 -8.81 -21.33
N ASP A 79 17.87 -7.70 -21.97
CA ASP A 79 16.89 -6.62 -22.18
C ASP A 79 15.85 -6.99 -23.23
N LYS A 80 14.61 -6.63 -22.93
CA LYS A 80 13.47 -6.73 -23.86
C LYS A 80 12.84 -5.38 -24.09
N THR A 81 12.59 -5.04 -25.35
CA THR A 81 11.79 -3.87 -25.72
C THR A 81 10.35 -4.30 -25.93
N ILE A 82 9.41 -3.56 -25.30
CA ILE A 82 7.98 -3.76 -25.42
C ILE A 82 7.37 -2.49 -25.98
N GLU A 83 6.75 -2.59 -27.14
CA GLU A 83 6.02 -1.51 -27.81
C GLU A 83 4.55 -1.48 -27.36
N GLY A 84 3.92 -0.33 -27.46
CA GLY A 84 2.50 -0.16 -27.12
C GLY A 84 1.94 1.17 -27.60
N ASP A 85 0.63 1.24 -27.71
CA ASP A 85 -0.09 2.46 -28.08
C ASP A 85 -0.39 3.34 -26.86
N ILE A 86 -0.63 2.73 -25.70
CA ILE A 86 -1.00 3.37 -24.44
C ILE A 86 -0.15 2.75 -23.32
N PHE A 87 0.35 3.60 -22.44
CA PHE A 87 1.16 3.21 -21.29
C PHE A 87 0.51 3.70 -19.99
N ILE A 88 0.23 2.78 -19.09
CA ILE A 88 -0.28 3.07 -17.74
C ILE A 88 0.82 2.69 -16.76
N SER A 89 1.37 3.66 -16.03
CA SER A 89 2.48 3.47 -15.12
C SER A 89 2.02 3.57 -13.67
N SER A 90 2.36 2.56 -12.86
CA SER A 90 2.26 2.60 -11.41
C SER A 90 3.63 2.68 -10.72
N MET A 91 4.72 2.78 -11.50
CA MET A 91 6.07 2.91 -10.96
C MET A 91 6.27 4.26 -10.26
N PRO A 92 7.19 4.37 -9.30
CA PRO A 92 7.43 5.63 -8.62
C PRO A 92 7.75 6.76 -9.60
N VAL A 93 7.08 7.91 -9.44
CA VAL A 93 7.27 9.09 -10.32
C VAL A 93 8.75 9.46 -10.46
N LYS A 94 9.51 9.34 -9.38
CA LYS A 94 10.96 9.60 -9.36
C LYS A 94 11.70 8.72 -10.36
N ASP A 95 11.40 7.43 -10.39
CA ASP A 95 12.02 6.45 -11.27
C ASP A 95 11.50 6.63 -12.71
N LEU A 96 10.19 6.81 -12.87
CA LEU A 96 9.58 7.08 -14.18
C LEU A 96 10.28 8.25 -14.90
N ILE A 97 10.46 9.37 -14.20
CA ILE A 97 11.10 10.57 -14.80
C ILE A 97 12.58 10.32 -15.08
N ALA A 98 13.29 9.59 -14.21
CA ALA A 98 14.70 9.27 -14.41
C ALA A 98 14.94 8.36 -15.61
N ASP A 99 13.99 7.45 -15.88
CA ASP A 99 14.10 6.41 -16.92
C ASP A 99 13.58 6.87 -18.29
N ILE A 100 13.00 8.10 -18.39
CA ILE A 100 12.61 8.68 -19.67
C ILE A 100 13.85 8.98 -20.53
N SER A 101 13.81 8.54 -21.79
CA SER A 101 14.88 8.70 -22.76
C SER A 101 14.37 9.03 -24.15
N GLY A 102 15.27 9.50 -25.03
CA GLY A 102 14.92 10.04 -26.35
C GLY A 102 14.61 11.53 -26.24
N GLU A 103 13.41 11.88 -25.78
CA GLU A 103 13.06 13.23 -25.35
C GLU A 103 13.04 13.28 -23.83
N GLU A 104 14.20 13.59 -23.26
CA GLU A 104 14.35 13.67 -21.81
C GLU A 104 13.45 14.73 -21.18
N ALA A 105 12.96 14.47 -19.98
CA ALA A 105 12.24 15.46 -19.20
C ALA A 105 13.12 16.72 -18.97
N PRO A 106 12.54 17.93 -18.98
CA PRO A 106 13.28 19.15 -18.68
C PRO A 106 14.07 19.02 -17.37
N GLN A 107 15.27 19.61 -17.31
CA GLN A 107 16.16 19.50 -16.16
C GLN A 107 15.44 19.83 -14.84
N LYS A 108 14.64 20.90 -14.82
CA LYS A 108 13.90 21.30 -13.60
C LYS A 108 12.91 20.21 -13.15
N ILE A 109 12.26 19.52 -14.08
CA ILE A 109 11.34 18.41 -13.77
C ILE A 109 12.11 17.22 -13.19
N ARG A 110 13.27 16.90 -13.77
CA ARG A 110 14.15 15.83 -13.26
C ARG A 110 14.63 16.13 -11.84
N GLU A 111 15.01 17.39 -11.57
CA GLU A 111 15.43 17.83 -10.24
C GLU A 111 14.29 17.71 -9.22
N ILE A 112 13.09 18.15 -9.56
CA ILE A 112 11.92 18.02 -8.68
C ILE A 112 11.63 16.54 -8.39
N ALA A 113 11.52 15.72 -9.43
CA ALA A 113 11.25 14.30 -9.30
C ALA A 113 12.32 13.56 -8.49
N ALA A 114 13.61 13.87 -8.73
CA ALA A 114 14.72 13.29 -7.98
C ALA A 114 14.68 13.64 -6.48
N GLY A 115 14.15 14.81 -6.13
CA GLY A 115 14.01 15.27 -4.74
C GLY A 115 12.74 14.76 -4.05
N LEU A 116 11.81 14.07 -4.73
CA LEU A 116 10.61 13.54 -4.09
C LEU A 116 10.96 12.52 -3.00
N PRO A 117 10.54 12.76 -1.76
CA PRO A 117 10.93 11.90 -0.65
C PRO A 117 10.00 10.70 -0.50
N TYR A 118 10.57 9.60 -0.03
CA TYR A 118 9.85 8.39 0.36
C TYR A 118 10.30 7.92 1.72
N ARG A 119 9.47 7.15 2.38
CA ARG A 119 9.83 6.34 3.53
C ARG A 119 9.82 4.88 3.12
N ASP A 120 10.88 4.18 3.43
CA ASP A 120 10.98 2.74 3.26
C ASP A 120 10.38 2.02 4.48
N PHE A 121 10.26 0.72 4.35
CA PHE A 121 9.52 -0.07 5.31
C PHE A 121 10.11 -1.48 5.38
N ILE A 122 10.24 -1.99 6.59
CA ILE A 122 10.55 -3.39 6.83
C ILE A 122 9.37 -4.02 7.54
N THR A 123 8.97 -5.20 7.10
CA THR A 123 8.05 -6.06 7.83
C THR A 123 8.69 -7.39 8.15
N ALA A 124 8.46 -7.88 9.37
CA ALA A 124 8.82 -9.22 9.78
C ALA A 124 7.57 -9.99 10.20
N GLY A 125 7.33 -11.12 9.57
CA GLY A 125 6.35 -12.09 10.01
C GLY A 125 6.98 -13.06 11.01
N LEU A 126 6.34 -13.28 12.15
CA LEU A 126 6.76 -14.25 13.14
C LEU A 126 5.61 -15.21 13.47
N LEU A 127 5.85 -16.52 13.33
CA LEU A 127 4.95 -17.54 13.84
C LEU A 127 5.38 -17.86 15.28
N VAL A 128 4.46 -17.67 16.22
CA VAL A 128 4.72 -17.92 17.65
C VAL A 128 3.70 -18.89 18.22
N ASP A 129 4.03 -19.54 19.37
CA ASP A 129 3.10 -20.44 20.05
C ASP A 129 1.86 -19.72 20.54
N ARG A 130 2.06 -18.55 21.14
CA ARG A 130 1.00 -17.75 21.75
C ARG A 130 1.47 -16.31 21.97
N LEU A 131 0.50 -15.44 22.18
CA LEU A 131 0.73 -14.12 22.75
C LEU A 131 0.43 -14.13 24.25
N ASN A 132 1.21 -13.38 25.01
CA ASN A 132 0.96 -13.18 26.45
C ASN A 132 -0.16 -12.13 26.68
N LEU A 133 -0.60 -11.44 25.61
CA LEU A 133 -1.74 -10.53 25.64
C LEU A 133 -3.03 -11.31 25.87
N LYS A 134 -3.74 -10.99 26.96
CA LYS A 134 -4.98 -11.68 27.31
C LYS A 134 -6.19 -10.99 26.68
N ASN A 135 -7.08 -11.79 26.11
CA ASN A 135 -8.38 -11.30 25.71
C ASN A 135 -9.25 -11.06 26.97
N THR A 136 -9.42 -9.80 27.32
CA THR A 136 -10.28 -9.36 28.45
C THR A 136 -11.64 -8.85 27.99
N THR A 137 -11.96 -9.03 26.70
CA THR A 137 -13.21 -8.56 26.09
C THR A 137 -14.24 -9.69 25.99
N ASN A 138 -15.45 -9.34 25.57
CA ASN A 138 -16.51 -10.31 25.26
C ASN A 138 -16.44 -10.85 23.81
N ILE A 139 -15.47 -10.38 23.01
CA ILE A 139 -15.30 -10.80 21.61
C ILE A 139 -14.58 -12.15 21.61
N LYS A 140 -15.20 -13.15 20.98
CA LYS A 140 -14.62 -14.47 20.84
C LYS A 140 -13.65 -14.51 19.67
N THR A 141 -12.44 -15.01 19.89
CA THR A 141 -11.41 -15.25 18.86
C THR A 141 -10.97 -16.71 18.91
N LEU A 142 -10.40 -17.22 17.82
CA LEU A 142 -9.74 -18.52 17.83
C LEU A 142 -8.52 -18.47 18.77
N GLY A 143 -8.28 -19.54 19.51
CA GLY A 143 -7.20 -19.58 20.50
C GLY A 143 -7.35 -18.57 21.65
N ASN A 144 -8.50 -17.88 21.76
CA ASN A 144 -8.76 -16.84 22.77
C ASN A 144 -7.71 -15.72 22.81
N ILE A 145 -7.14 -15.38 21.66
CA ILE A 145 -6.19 -14.27 21.51
C ILE A 145 -6.89 -12.92 21.61
N VAL A 146 -6.13 -11.86 21.94
CA VAL A 146 -6.65 -10.48 21.91
C VAL A 146 -7.31 -10.17 20.57
N PRO A 147 -8.51 -9.55 20.53
CA PRO A 147 -9.32 -9.43 19.30
C PRO A 147 -8.90 -8.31 18.34
N ASP A 148 -7.72 -7.75 18.55
CA ASP A 148 -7.20 -6.69 17.69
C ASP A 148 -6.56 -7.29 16.43
N CYS A 149 -6.94 -6.77 15.26
CA CYS A 149 -6.25 -7.09 14.02
C CYS A 149 -4.91 -6.35 13.91
N TRP A 150 -4.79 -5.22 14.63
CA TRP A 150 -3.79 -4.20 14.40
C TRP A 150 -3.57 -3.37 15.67
N ILE A 151 -2.34 -3.30 16.12
CA ILE A 151 -1.94 -2.61 17.34
C ILE A 151 -0.85 -1.60 16.99
N TYR A 152 -1.08 -0.32 17.32
CA TYR A 152 -0.03 0.71 17.25
C TYR A 152 0.86 0.63 18.49
N VAL A 153 2.17 0.62 18.26
CA VAL A 153 3.16 0.64 19.34
C VAL A 153 3.67 2.07 19.51
N GLN A 154 3.50 2.62 20.71
CA GLN A 154 3.92 3.99 21.05
C GLN A 154 4.93 4.01 22.21
N GLU A 155 5.58 2.87 22.46
CA GLU A 155 6.60 2.77 23.49
C GLU A 155 7.90 3.43 23.02
N PRO A 156 8.48 4.35 23.81
CA PRO A 156 9.66 5.12 23.39
C PRO A 156 10.92 4.27 23.24
N ASP A 157 10.94 3.12 23.88
CA ASP A 157 12.11 2.23 23.96
C ASP A 157 12.16 1.15 22.89
N VAL A 158 11.19 1.13 21.96
CA VAL A 158 11.12 0.18 20.84
C VAL A 158 11.01 0.93 19.52
N LYS A 159 11.51 0.32 18.45
CA LYS A 159 11.45 0.90 17.10
C LYS A 159 10.26 0.39 16.29
N MET A 160 9.61 -0.65 16.77
CA MET A 160 8.41 -1.21 16.17
C MET A 160 7.28 -0.18 16.17
N GLY A 161 6.68 0.07 15.01
CA GLY A 161 5.56 1.01 14.88
C GLY A 161 4.20 0.36 15.02
N ARG A 162 4.05 -0.89 14.55
CA ARG A 162 2.77 -1.61 14.52
C ARG A 162 2.97 -3.12 14.61
N ILE A 163 1.95 -3.78 15.20
CA ILE A 163 1.81 -5.24 15.21
C ILE A 163 0.49 -5.57 14.50
N GLN A 164 0.52 -6.52 13.59
CA GLN A 164 -0.66 -7.13 12.99
C GLN A 164 -0.83 -8.55 13.52
N ILE A 165 -2.07 -8.97 13.78
CA ILE A 165 -2.40 -10.33 14.21
C ILE A 165 -3.20 -10.98 13.09
N PHE A 166 -2.52 -11.75 12.24
CA PHE A 166 -3.12 -12.29 11.01
C PHE A 166 -4.24 -13.29 11.27
N ASN A 167 -4.21 -14.01 12.40
CA ASN A 167 -5.32 -14.88 12.82
C ASN A 167 -6.66 -14.14 12.89
N ASN A 168 -6.64 -12.86 13.32
CA ASN A 168 -7.85 -12.05 13.44
C ASN A 168 -8.29 -11.43 12.10
N TRP A 169 -7.35 -11.19 11.18
CA TRP A 169 -7.69 -10.79 9.81
C TRP A 169 -8.39 -11.92 9.07
N SER A 170 -7.81 -13.12 9.08
CA SER A 170 -8.42 -14.34 8.59
C SER A 170 -7.71 -15.57 9.17
N PRO A 171 -8.43 -16.46 9.85
CA PRO A 171 -7.82 -17.67 10.41
C PRO A 171 -7.29 -18.62 9.33
N TYR A 172 -7.76 -18.48 8.09
CA TYR A 172 -7.30 -19.31 6.97
C TYR A 172 -5.90 -18.96 6.45
N MET A 173 -5.31 -17.87 6.93
CA MET A 173 -3.92 -17.50 6.63
C MET A 173 -2.92 -18.19 7.55
N VAL A 174 -3.38 -18.92 8.55
CA VAL A 174 -2.54 -19.63 9.53
C VAL A 174 -2.89 -21.11 9.50
N GLU A 175 -1.88 -21.99 9.43
CA GLU A 175 -2.09 -23.43 9.30
C GLU A 175 -2.76 -24.04 10.55
N ASP A 176 -2.30 -23.63 11.73
CA ASP A 176 -2.88 -24.04 13.03
C ASP A 176 -3.27 -22.80 13.85
N PRO A 177 -4.41 -22.16 13.53
CA PRO A 177 -4.80 -20.89 14.16
C PRO A 177 -5.30 -21.04 15.61
N GLU A 178 -5.53 -22.26 16.09
CA GLU A 178 -5.93 -22.52 17.48
C GLU A 178 -4.74 -22.58 18.42
N HIS A 179 -3.57 -22.99 17.93
CA HIS A 179 -2.39 -23.26 18.76
C HIS A 179 -1.18 -22.39 18.38
N THR A 180 -1.28 -21.62 17.29
CA THR A 180 -0.22 -20.71 16.85
C THR A 180 -0.78 -19.36 16.45
N VAL A 181 0.05 -18.34 16.56
CA VAL A 181 -0.28 -16.98 16.14
C VAL A 181 0.75 -16.49 15.13
N TRP A 182 0.28 -16.04 13.95
CA TRP A 182 1.11 -15.37 12.97
C TRP A 182 0.96 -13.87 13.15
N ILE A 183 2.05 -13.20 13.48
CA ILE A 183 2.09 -11.75 13.67
C ILE A 183 2.99 -11.08 12.65
N GLY A 184 2.58 -9.91 12.20
CA GLY A 184 3.37 -9.02 11.34
C GLY A 184 3.85 -7.80 12.12
N LEU A 185 5.13 -7.52 12.02
CA LEU A 185 5.79 -6.43 12.73
C LEU A 185 6.27 -5.40 11.72
N GLU A 186 5.93 -4.13 11.94
CA GLU A 186 6.18 -3.07 11.00
C GLU A 186 7.19 -2.04 11.53
N TYR A 187 8.20 -1.76 10.73
CA TYR A 187 9.30 -0.84 11.04
C TYR A 187 9.47 0.18 9.94
N PHE A 188 9.40 1.45 10.30
CA PHE A 188 9.65 2.56 9.38
C PHE A 188 11.13 2.91 9.38
N CYS A 189 11.76 2.91 8.21
CA CYS A 189 13.19 3.13 8.05
C CYS A 189 13.47 3.82 6.71
N ASN A 190 14.74 3.98 6.39
CA ASN A 190 15.20 4.33 5.05
C ASN A 190 16.24 3.31 4.59
N GLU A 191 16.36 3.14 3.27
CA GLU A 191 17.44 2.35 2.69
C GLU A 191 18.81 2.86 3.19
N GLY A 192 19.64 1.94 3.67
CA GLY A 192 20.95 2.27 4.25
C GLY A 192 20.98 2.48 5.76
N ASP A 193 19.83 2.60 6.42
CA ASP A 193 19.76 2.64 7.90
C ASP A 193 20.30 1.35 8.52
N ASP A 194 20.71 1.40 9.79
CA ASP A 194 21.22 0.22 10.52
C ASP A 194 20.25 -0.95 10.47
N MET A 195 18.95 -0.70 10.69
CA MET A 195 17.92 -1.74 10.60
C MET A 195 17.77 -2.32 9.20
N TRP A 196 17.89 -1.48 8.17
CA TRP A 196 17.82 -1.91 6.78
C TRP A 196 18.94 -2.86 6.43
N ASN A 197 20.15 -2.60 6.94
CA ASN A 197 21.36 -3.34 6.63
C ASN A 197 21.54 -4.63 7.45
N MET A 198 20.75 -4.85 8.53
CA MET A 198 20.79 -6.10 9.28
C MET A 198 20.55 -7.29 8.36
N SER A 199 21.18 -8.42 8.62
CA SER A 199 20.78 -9.71 8.05
C SER A 199 19.36 -10.08 8.50
N ASP A 200 18.73 -11.04 7.83
CA ASP A 200 17.37 -11.46 8.20
C ASP A 200 17.35 -12.07 9.61
N GLU A 201 18.38 -12.84 9.97
CA GLU A 201 18.52 -13.42 11.30
C GLU A 201 18.71 -12.35 12.38
N GLU A 202 19.60 -11.37 12.17
CA GLU A 202 19.80 -10.26 13.09
C GLU A 202 18.54 -9.45 13.30
N PHE A 203 17.81 -9.16 12.20
CA PHE A 203 16.56 -8.41 12.30
C PHE A 203 15.46 -9.17 13.02
N VAL A 204 15.29 -10.47 12.76
CA VAL A 204 14.32 -11.32 13.45
C VAL A 204 14.63 -11.41 14.94
N ASN A 205 15.91 -11.55 15.31
CA ASN A 205 16.34 -11.54 16.71
C ASN A 205 16.07 -10.20 17.38
N PHE A 206 16.35 -9.09 16.68
CA PHE A 206 16.05 -7.73 17.15
C PHE A 206 14.54 -7.56 17.39
N ALA A 207 13.70 -7.89 16.39
CA ALA A 207 12.25 -7.74 16.46
C ALA A 207 11.62 -8.65 17.56
N SER A 208 12.10 -9.88 17.67
CA SER A 208 11.69 -10.80 18.76
C SER A 208 12.08 -10.26 20.13
N GLY A 209 13.27 -9.65 20.23
CA GLY A 209 13.74 -9.02 21.46
C GLY A 209 12.85 -7.87 21.92
N GLU A 210 12.33 -7.06 21.00
CA GLU A 210 11.37 -5.99 21.32
C GLU A 210 10.04 -6.55 21.83
N LEU A 211 9.52 -7.62 21.22
CA LEU A 211 8.29 -8.28 21.69
C LEU A 211 8.46 -8.89 23.08
N VAL A 212 9.61 -9.52 23.34
CA VAL A 212 9.94 -10.07 24.69
C VAL A 212 10.04 -8.93 25.71
N LYS A 213 10.72 -7.84 25.36
CA LYS A 213 10.85 -6.64 26.21
C LYS A 213 9.49 -6.06 26.58
N MET A 214 8.55 -6.02 25.64
CA MET A 214 7.16 -5.58 25.87
C MET A 214 6.30 -6.64 26.59
N GLY A 215 6.81 -7.84 26.82
CA GLY A 215 6.06 -8.93 27.46
C GLY A 215 4.98 -9.54 26.59
N ILE A 216 5.05 -9.33 25.27
CA ILE A 216 4.04 -9.81 24.30
C ILE A 216 4.25 -11.29 23.98
N ILE A 217 5.50 -11.75 23.90
CA ILE A 217 5.87 -13.15 23.71
C ILE A 217 6.92 -13.60 24.73
N ASP A 218 7.08 -14.90 24.90
CA ASP A 218 8.17 -15.48 25.70
C ASP A 218 9.43 -15.62 24.84
N SER A 219 10.61 -15.56 25.47
CA SER A 219 11.87 -15.82 24.79
C SER A 219 11.87 -17.25 24.21
N GLY A 220 12.28 -17.36 22.93
CA GLY A 220 12.37 -18.64 22.24
C GLY A 220 11.03 -19.20 21.73
N SER A 221 9.93 -18.42 21.77
CA SER A 221 8.62 -18.85 21.27
C SER A 221 8.46 -18.75 19.75
N VAL A 222 9.41 -18.15 19.03
CA VAL A 222 9.36 -18.02 17.56
C VAL A 222 9.65 -19.35 16.89
N LYS A 223 8.71 -19.87 16.11
CA LYS A 223 8.80 -21.14 15.38
C LYS A 223 9.26 -20.97 13.93
N ALA A 224 8.82 -19.92 13.30
CA ALA A 224 9.16 -19.55 11.92
C ALA A 224 9.15 -18.04 11.77
N SER A 225 9.87 -17.55 10.80
CA SER A 225 9.97 -16.12 10.52
C SER A 225 10.16 -15.85 9.03
N HIS A 226 9.75 -14.65 8.61
CA HIS A 226 9.99 -14.13 7.28
C HIS A 226 10.20 -12.61 7.37
N ARG A 227 11.07 -12.05 6.54
CA ARG A 227 11.34 -10.61 6.51
C ARG A 227 11.24 -10.09 5.09
N GLU A 228 10.58 -8.95 4.92
CA GLU A 228 10.55 -8.20 3.66
C GLU A 228 11.02 -6.77 3.86
N ARG A 229 11.75 -6.27 2.86
CA ARG A 229 12.14 -4.87 2.71
C ARG A 229 11.38 -4.26 1.57
N VAL A 230 10.62 -3.21 1.85
CA VAL A 230 9.79 -2.52 0.84
C VAL A 230 10.35 -1.11 0.65
N LYS A 231 11.00 -0.89 -0.49
CA LYS A 231 11.48 0.43 -0.88
C LYS A 231 10.31 1.30 -1.32
N LYS A 232 10.40 2.61 -1.03
CA LYS A 232 9.43 3.61 -1.47
C LYS A 232 7.99 3.27 -1.07
N ALA A 233 7.81 2.71 0.13
CA ALA A 233 6.51 2.25 0.62
C ALA A 233 5.54 3.41 0.86
N TYR A 234 6.06 4.54 1.33
CA TYR A 234 5.25 5.70 1.69
C TYR A 234 5.78 6.97 1.00
N PRO A 235 5.05 7.52 0.01
CA PRO A 235 5.30 8.87 -0.48
C PRO A 235 5.19 9.89 0.65
N ALA A 236 6.13 10.83 0.72
CA ALA A 236 6.14 11.88 1.74
C ALA A 236 5.96 13.27 1.09
N TYR A 237 5.43 14.24 1.86
CA TYR A 237 4.92 15.50 1.33
C TYR A 237 5.74 16.70 1.82
N PHE A 238 7.06 16.62 1.68
CA PHE A 238 8.00 17.68 2.03
C PHE A 238 9.05 17.84 0.90
N ASP A 239 10.06 18.66 1.11
CA ASP A 239 11.11 18.99 0.13
C ASP A 239 10.52 19.45 -1.21
N THR A 240 10.86 18.77 -2.31
CA THR A 240 10.42 19.16 -3.66
C THR A 240 8.96 18.89 -3.95
N TYR A 241 8.24 18.22 -3.06
CA TYR A 241 6.81 17.93 -3.24
C TYR A 241 5.96 19.20 -3.44
N ALA A 242 6.38 20.33 -2.87
CA ALA A 242 5.69 21.62 -3.10
C ALA A 242 5.64 22.04 -4.58
N GLU A 243 6.49 21.47 -5.43
CA GLU A 243 6.52 21.72 -6.88
C GLU A 243 5.96 20.53 -7.69
N MET A 244 5.28 19.58 -7.07
CA MET A 244 4.75 18.36 -7.73
C MET A 244 3.83 18.66 -8.90
N ASP A 245 3.07 19.75 -8.86
CA ASP A 245 2.19 20.17 -9.96
C ASP A 245 2.94 20.31 -11.28
N LYS A 246 4.18 20.78 -11.26
CA LYS A 246 5.00 20.90 -12.48
C LYS A 246 5.37 19.53 -13.07
N VAL A 247 5.56 18.54 -12.22
CA VAL A 247 5.81 17.16 -12.66
C VAL A 247 4.53 16.56 -13.25
N VAL A 248 3.38 16.82 -12.64
CA VAL A 248 2.07 16.39 -13.16
C VAL A 248 1.80 17.01 -14.52
N ASP A 249 2.05 18.32 -14.70
CA ASP A 249 1.87 19.01 -15.98
C ASP A 249 2.75 18.40 -17.07
N TYR A 250 4.03 18.12 -16.75
CA TYR A 250 4.93 17.45 -17.68
C TYR A 250 4.43 16.04 -18.05
N LEU A 251 4.08 15.21 -17.08
CA LEU A 251 3.58 13.85 -17.32
C LEU A 251 2.29 13.87 -18.15
N ASN A 252 1.42 14.85 -17.90
CA ASN A 252 0.21 15.05 -18.68
C ASN A 252 0.46 15.56 -20.12
N SER A 253 1.63 16.15 -20.39
CA SER A 253 2.02 16.55 -21.75
C SER A 253 2.47 15.37 -22.63
N VAL A 254 2.73 14.20 -22.05
CA VAL A 254 3.03 12.97 -22.80
C VAL A 254 1.72 12.27 -23.14
N ASP A 255 1.32 12.31 -24.41
CA ASP A 255 -0.05 12.01 -24.87
C ASP A 255 -0.62 10.66 -24.42
N ASN A 256 0.19 9.61 -24.44
CA ASN A 256 -0.24 8.24 -24.20
C ASN A 256 0.29 7.61 -22.89
N LEU A 257 0.78 8.45 -21.97
CA LEU A 257 1.27 8.03 -20.66
C LEU A 257 0.29 8.44 -19.56
N TYR A 258 -0.11 7.50 -18.71
CA TYR A 258 -1.03 7.70 -17.60
C TYR A 258 -0.41 7.19 -16.31
N CYS A 259 -0.34 8.02 -15.28
CA CYS A 259 0.22 7.64 -13.98
C CYS A 259 -0.90 7.32 -13.00
N VAL A 260 -0.83 6.14 -12.38
CA VAL A 260 -1.88 5.63 -11.48
C VAL A 260 -1.28 5.04 -10.20
N GLY A 261 -2.11 4.88 -9.19
CA GLY A 261 -1.74 4.24 -7.93
C GLY A 261 -0.93 5.10 -6.99
N ARG A 262 -0.45 4.49 -5.90
CA ARG A 262 0.26 5.18 -4.82
C ARG A 262 1.55 5.83 -5.32
N ASN A 263 2.41 5.05 -5.92
CA ASN A 263 3.75 5.50 -6.31
C ASN A 263 3.73 6.25 -7.65
N GLY A 264 2.87 5.85 -8.59
CA GLY A 264 2.72 6.52 -9.88
C GLY A 264 2.16 7.94 -9.77
N GLN A 265 1.50 8.26 -8.66
CA GLN A 265 1.02 9.61 -8.36
C GLN A 265 1.74 10.29 -7.20
N HIS A 266 2.74 9.65 -6.61
CA HIS A 266 3.39 10.12 -5.37
C HIS A 266 2.37 10.54 -4.32
N ARG A 267 1.37 9.69 -4.07
CA ARG A 267 0.25 9.98 -3.15
C ARG A 267 -0.03 8.79 -2.26
N TYR A 268 -0.36 9.05 -0.98
CA TYR A 268 -0.70 8.02 -0.02
C TYR A 268 -2.09 7.43 -0.34
N ASN A 269 -2.14 6.62 -1.39
CA ASN A 269 -3.33 5.89 -1.81
C ASN A 269 -3.36 4.50 -1.15
N ASN A 270 -4.51 4.13 -0.59
CA ASN A 270 -4.81 2.74 -0.24
C ASN A 270 -5.14 1.95 -1.52
N MET A 271 -5.45 0.65 -1.40
CA MET A 271 -5.76 -0.20 -2.56
C MET A 271 -6.96 0.32 -3.35
N ASP A 272 -8.04 0.70 -2.67
CA ASP A 272 -9.25 1.29 -3.27
C ASP A 272 -8.97 2.54 -4.09
N HIS A 273 -8.20 3.50 -3.53
CA HIS A 273 -7.78 4.68 -4.26
C HIS A 273 -6.89 4.34 -5.46
N SER A 274 -5.97 3.38 -5.30
CA SER A 274 -5.09 2.93 -6.40
C SER A 274 -5.90 2.31 -7.53
N MET A 275 -6.91 1.50 -7.22
CA MET A 275 -7.86 0.95 -8.19
C MET A 275 -8.68 2.06 -8.85
N ALA A 276 -9.19 3.01 -8.06
CA ALA A 276 -9.96 4.13 -8.59
C ALA A 276 -9.16 4.97 -9.59
N THR A 277 -7.87 5.23 -9.34
CA THR A 277 -7.02 5.95 -10.31
C THR A 277 -6.89 5.18 -11.63
N ALA A 278 -6.76 3.84 -11.56
CA ALA A 278 -6.67 3.00 -12.75
C ALA A 278 -8.00 2.99 -13.53
N PHE A 279 -9.15 2.91 -12.84
CA PHE A 279 -10.46 3.02 -13.48
C PHE A 279 -10.66 4.36 -14.18
N ARG A 280 -10.30 5.48 -13.51
CA ARG A 280 -10.37 6.82 -14.13
C ARG A 280 -9.47 6.94 -15.36
N ALA A 281 -8.27 6.35 -15.34
CA ALA A 281 -7.40 6.32 -16.50
C ALA A 281 -8.06 5.58 -17.68
N VAL A 282 -8.63 4.40 -17.42
CA VAL A 282 -9.32 3.61 -18.46
C VAL A 282 -10.58 4.33 -18.98
N GLU A 283 -11.40 4.91 -18.10
CA GLU A 283 -12.58 5.70 -18.47
C GLU A 283 -12.21 6.87 -19.39
N HIS A 284 -11.13 7.58 -19.06
CA HIS A 284 -10.61 8.67 -19.90
C HIS A 284 -10.14 8.15 -21.26
N ILE A 285 -9.34 7.10 -21.31
CA ILE A 285 -8.81 6.48 -22.54
C ILE A 285 -9.96 6.03 -23.45
N MET A 286 -11.03 5.49 -22.88
CA MET A 286 -12.21 5.02 -23.63
C MET A 286 -13.22 6.13 -23.95
N GLY A 287 -13.02 7.35 -23.47
CA GLY A 287 -13.96 8.46 -23.66
C GLY A 287 -15.30 8.25 -22.95
N VAL A 288 -15.33 7.51 -21.84
CA VAL A 288 -16.53 7.18 -21.08
C VAL A 288 -16.73 8.17 -19.93
N GLY A 289 -17.98 8.57 -19.66
CA GLY A 289 -18.34 9.33 -18.47
C GLY A 289 -17.83 10.78 -18.43
N GLY A 290 -17.22 11.30 -19.52
CA GLY A 290 -16.68 12.65 -19.54
C GLY A 290 -15.47 12.86 -18.62
N VAL A 291 -14.80 11.78 -18.21
CA VAL A 291 -13.62 11.82 -17.35
C VAL A 291 -12.45 12.48 -18.06
N THR A 292 -11.88 13.48 -17.42
CA THR A 292 -10.71 14.21 -17.92
C THR A 292 -9.40 13.58 -17.40
N ARG A 293 -8.28 13.98 -17.99
CA ARG A 293 -6.95 13.55 -17.55
C ARG A 293 -6.64 14.05 -16.13
N GLU A 294 -7.10 15.25 -15.79
CA GLU A 294 -6.97 15.83 -14.46
C GLU A 294 -7.76 15.04 -13.40
N ASP A 295 -8.88 14.42 -13.77
CA ASP A 295 -9.69 13.65 -12.82
C ASP A 295 -8.98 12.39 -12.31
N ILE A 296 -8.01 11.85 -13.07
CA ILE A 296 -7.15 10.75 -12.63
C ILE A 296 -6.30 11.18 -11.42
N TRP A 297 -5.84 12.43 -11.39
CA TRP A 297 -5.01 12.99 -10.33
C TRP A 297 -5.82 13.51 -9.12
N LYS A 298 -7.15 13.65 -9.26
CA LYS A 298 -8.03 14.14 -8.19
C LYS A 298 -8.50 13.05 -7.22
N VAL A 299 -8.22 11.79 -7.51
CA VAL A 299 -8.54 10.71 -6.57
C VAL A 299 -7.78 10.91 -5.25
N ASN A 300 -8.49 10.81 -4.12
CA ASN A 300 -7.93 11.00 -2.78
C ASN A 300 -7.24 12.38 -2.58
N THR A 301 -7.87 13.43 -3.09
CA THR A 301 -7.44 14.82 -2.86
C THR A 301 -8.26 15.51 -1.79
N ASP A 302 -9.40 14.96 -1.43
CA ASP A 302 -10.26 15.49 -0.39
C ASP A 302 -9.56 15.41 0.97
N LYS A 303 -9.72 16.45 1.78
CA LYS A 303 -9.16 16.49 3.15
C LYS A 303 -9.92 15.57 4.11
N GLU A 304 -11.01 14.98 3.67
CA GLU A 304 -11.86 14.06 4.42
C GLU A 304 -11.90 12.71 3.69
N TYR A 305 -11.53 11.65 4.40
CA TYR A 305 -11.63 10.27 3.90
C TYR A 305 -13.08 9.81 4.05
N HIS A 306 -13.75 9.51 2.94
CA HIS A 306 -15.12 8.99 2.92
C HIS A 306 -15.11 7.49 2.67
N GLU A 307 -15.20 6.70 3.73
CA GLU A 307 -15.58 5.28 3.61
C GLU A 307 -17.10 5.19 3.56
N MET A 308 -17.65 4.67 2.45
CA MET A 308 -19.10 4.41 2.35
C MET A 308 -19.48 3.29 3.32
N GLN A 309 -20.38 3.57 4.25
CA GLN A 309 -20.96 2.57 5.13
C GLN A 309 -21.82 1.60 4.30
N ALA A 310 -21.61 0.30 4.50
CA ALA A 310 -22.30 -0.78 3.77
C ALA A 310 -23.84 -0.84 4.02
N GLU A 311 -24.38 0.02 4.88
CA GLU A 311 -25.79 -0.03 5.28
C GLU A 311 -26.80 0.57 4.28
N GLN A 312 -26.36 1.27 3.23
CA GLN A 312 -27.32 1.87 2.28
C GLN A 312 -27.80 0.91 1.17
N ASN A 313 -27.17 -0.23 0.97
CA ASN A 313 -27.56 -1.17 -0.09
C ASN A 313 -28.46 -2.33 0.37
N ALA A 314 -28.75 -2.44 1.67
CA ALA A 314 -29.71 -3.46 2.17
C ALA A 314 -31.17 -3.00 2.14
N ALA A 315 -31.43 -1.70 1.95
CA ALA A 315 -32.79 -1.12 2.01
C ALA A 315 -33.48 -0.98 0.63
N THR A 316 -32.85 -1.45 -0.46
CA THR A 316 -33.45 -1.39 -1.82
C THR A 316 -33.63 -2.76 -2.48
N ALA A 317 -33.56 -3.84 -1.71
CA ALA A 317 -33.80 -5.20 -2.17
C ALA A 317 -35.01 -5.84 -1.42
N ASP A 318 -36.17 -5.13 -1.45
CA ASP A 318 -37.48 -5.68 -1.17
C ASP A 318 -38.45 -5.28 -2.30
#